data_7156c9cace005889dc204c042476e62d
#
_entry.id   7156c9cace005889dc204c042476e62d
#
_cell.length_a   1.000
_cell.length_b   1.000
_cell.length_c   1.000
_cell.angle_alpha   90.00
_cell.angle_beta   90.00
_cell.angle_gamma   90.00
#
_symmetry.space_group_name_H-M   'P 1'
#
loop_
_entity.id
_entity.type
_entity.pdbx_description
1 polymer ?
#
loop_
_entity_poly.entity_id
_entity_poly.type
_entity_poly.pdbx_seq_one_letter_code
_entity_poly.pdbx_strand_id
1 'polypeptide(L)'
;ELFNFDKKVYEKVADLNSLNKWIKEIYDVGHVAIDTETTSLNEMSAELVGISLCVKSGYACYIPISHKENDDDLFGVQTLIPNQLSIETLITVLGPVFEDESILKIGQNIKYDLKILTMAGFKVVAFDDTMLLSYALNAGLHNHSLDSLSERYLNHKPIPIKELIGAGAG
;
A
#
# COMPACT_ATOMS: atom_id res chain seq x y z
N GLU A 1 1.88 23.71 -11.47
CA GLU A 1 1.55 24.01 -10.06
C GLU A 1 2.33 23.03 -9.20
N LEU A 2 3.18 23.56 -8.29
CA LEU A 2 3.88 22.74 -7.30
C LEU A 2 2.83 22.14 -6.38
N PHE A 3 2.83 20.81 -6.25
CA PHE A 3 1.92 20.11 -5.36
C PHE A 3 2.14 20.61 -3.93
N ASN A 4 1.15 21.30 -3.37
CA ASN A 4 1.21 21.77 -2.00
C ASN A 4 0.64 20.69 -1.07
N PHE A 5 1.52 20.04 -0.29
CA PHE A 5 1.17 19.01 0.67
C PHE A 5 0.73 19.56 2.04
N ASP A 6 0.24 20.80 2.11
CA ASP A 6 -0.02 21.50 3.38
C ASP A 6 -1.16 20.90 4.22
N LYS A 7 -1.97 20.00 3.66
CA LYS A 7 -2.99 19.27 4.41
C LYS A 7 -2.83 17.77 4.17
N LYS A 8 -2.12 17.12 5.09
CA LYS A 8 -1.98 15.66 5.09
C LYS A 8 -3.00 15.05 6.02
N VAL A 9 -3.84 14.18 5.49
CA VAL A 9 -4.75 13.33 6.26
C VAL A 9 -4.28 11.89 6.07
N TYR A 10 -3.71 11.32 7.13
CA TYR A 10 -3.28 9.92 7.16
C TYR A 10 -4.06 9.21 8.25
N GLU A 11 -4.89 8.25 7.85
CA GLU A 11 -5.79 7.52 8.74
C GLU A 11 -5.34 6.07 8.89
N LYS A 12 -5.32 5.56 10.13
CA LYS A 12 -5.25 4.12 10.39
C LYS A 12 -6.68 3.56 10.39
N VAL A 13 -6.99 2.70 9.42
CA VAL A 13 -8.29 2.05 9.28
C VAL A 13 -8.28 0.73 10.04
N ALA A 14 -8.98 0.68 11.15
CA ALA A 14 -9.02 -0.47 12.05
C ALA A 14 -10.44 -1.04 12.24
N ASP A 15 -11.44 -0.47 11.59
CA ASP A 15 -12.84 -0.87 11.68
C ASP A 15 -13.58 -0.74 10.34
N LEU A 16 -14.72 -1.43 10.23
CA LEU A 16 -15.54 -1.46 9.02
C LEU A 16 -16.14 -0.11 8.63
N ASN A 17 -16.45 0.75 9.59
CA ASN A 17 -17.08 2.04 9.29
C ASN A 17 -16.07 2.95 8.58
N SER A 18 -14.83 2.99 9.10
CA SER A 18 -13.73 3.72 8.47
C SER A 18 -13.39 3.13 7.10
N LEU A 19 -13.33 1.79 6.97
CA LEU A 19 -13.09 1.15 5.68
C LEU A 19 -14.17 1.49 4.64
N ASN A 20 -15.44 1.43 5.02
CA ASN A 20 -16.56 1.75 4.11
C ASN A 20 -16.55 3.21 3.64
N LYS A 21 -16.07 4.16 4.46
CA LYS A 21 -15.86 5.55 4.02
C LYS A 21 -14.80 5.61 2.91
N TRP A 22 -13.68 4.93 3.09
CA TRP A 22 -12.62 4.87 2.08
C TRP A 22 -13.08 4.21 0.79
N ILE A 23 -13.85 3.12 0.87
CA ILE A 23 -14.45 2.46 -0.29
C ILE A 23 -15.37 3.43 -1.04
N LYS A 24 -16.22 4.17 -0.32
CA LYS A 24 -17.07 5.20 -0.96
C LYS A 24 -16.23 6.26 -1.68
N GLU A 25 -15.17 6.79 -1.04
CA GLU A 25 -14.27 7.77 -1.66
C GLU A 25 -13.61 7.19 -2.94
N ILE A 26 -13.20 5.91 -2.92
CA ILE A 26 -12.63 5.25 -4.10
C ILE A 26 -13.63 5.21 -5.25
N TYR A 27 -14.89 4.83 -4.98
CA TYR A 27 -15.94 4.84 -6.01
C TYR A 27 -16.26 6.24 -6.51
N ASP A 28 -16.26 7.24 -5.64
CA ASP A 28 -16.52 8.63 -6.01
C ASP A 28 -15.43 9.20 -6.96
N VAL A 29 -14.16 8.77 -6.81
CA VAL A 29 -13.04 9.25 -7.65
C VAL A 29 -12.69 8.32 -8.83
N GLY A 30 -13.08 7.03 -8.78
CA GLY A 30 -12.83 6.05 -9.83
C GLY A 30 -11.39 5.52 -9.91
N HIS A 31 -10.54 5.82 -8.94
CA HIS A 31 -9.18 5.29 -8.87
C HIS A 31 -8.66 5.23 -7.43
N VAL A 32 -7.62 4.40 -7.22
CA VAL A 32 -6.92 4.30 -5.94
C VAL A 32 -5.46 3.90 -6.17
N ALA A 33 -4.52 4.60 -5.54
CA ALA A 33 -3.16 4.10 -5.43
C ALA A 33 -3.12 3.06 -4.31
N ILE A 34 -2.45 1.93 -4.57
CA ILE A 34 -2.30 0.81 -3.64
C ILE A 34 -0.82 0.48 -3.43
N ASP A 35 -0.49 0.09 -2.22
CA ASP A 35 0.81 -0.44 -1.84
C ASP A 35 0.62 -1.47 -0.72
N THR A 36 1.46 -2.50 -0.66
CA THR A 36 1.36 -3.57 0.34
C THR A 36 2.58 -3.60 1.24
N GLU A 37 2.35 -3.79 2.54
CA GLU A 37 3.38 -4.05 3.53
C GLU A 37 3.44 -5.54 3.85
N THR A 38 4.64 -6.08 3.90
CA THR A 38 4.88 -7.52 4.00
C THR A 38 6.02 -7.87 4.95
N THR A 39 6.05 -9.12 5.40
CA THR A 39 7.09 -9.63 6.30
C THR A 39 8.44 -9.88 5.61
N SER A 40 8.49 -9.91 4.27
CA SER A 40 9.70 -10.26 3.51
C SER A 40 9.65 -9.67 2.11
N LEU A 41 10.83 -9.42 1.52
CA LEU A 41 10.96 -9.06 0.10
C LEU A 41 10.83 -10.26 -0.85
N ASN A 42 10.88 -11.48 -0.31
CA ASN A 42 10.65 -12.69 -1.10
C ASN A 42 9.15 -12.96 -1.17
N GLU A 43 8.54 -12.62 -2.30
CA GLU A 43 7.10 -12.74 -2.53
C GLU A 43 6.53 -14.15 -2.34
N MET A 44 7.36 -15.20 -2.43
CA MET A 44 6.92 -16.60 -2.23
C MET A 44 6.76 -16.99 -0.75
N SER A 45 7.35 -16.23 0.16
CA SER A 45 7.31 -16.47 1.62
C SER A 45 6.80 -15.27 2.41
N ALA A 46 6.51 -14.16 1.73
CA ALA A 46 6.02 -12.95 2.35
C ALA A 46 4.55 -13.09 2.77
N GLU A 47 4.25 -12.67 3.99
CA GLU A 47 2.88 -12.55 4.49
C GLU A 47 2.45 -11.08 4.38
N LEU A 48 1.22 -10.84 3.97
CA LEU A 48 0.62 -9.51 3.93
C LEU A 48 0.34 -9.03 5.37
N VAL A 49 0.92 -7.89 5.74
CA VAL A 49 0.72 -7.29 7.07
C VAL A 49 -0.07 -5.98 7.04
N GLY A 50 -0.18 -5.36 5.88
CA GLY A 50 -0.99 -4.15 5.72
C GLY A 50 -1.18 -3.74 4.27
N ILE A 51 -2.17 -2.88 4.03
CA ILE A 51 -2.47 -2.28 2.74
C ILE A 51 -2.56 -0.77 2.92
N SER A 52 -1.82 -0.03 2.11
CA SER A 52 -1.94 1.43 1.98
C SER A 52 -2.85 1.78 0.81
N LEU A 53 -3.77 2.72 1.02
CA LEU A 53 -4.67 3.24 -0.02
C LEU A 53 -4.56 4.77 -0.07
N CYS A 54 -4.55 5.33 -1.29
CA CYS A 54 -4.54 6.77 -1.50
C CYS A 54 -5.45 7.13 -2.67
N VAL A 55 -6.40 8.04 -2.45
CA VAL A 55 -7.35 8.48 -3.49
C VAL A 55 -7.00 9.86 -4.06
N LYS A 56 -6.17 10.62 -3.36
CA LYS A 56 -5.63 11.91 -3.83
C LYS A 56 -4.40 12.30 -3.03
N SER A 57 -3.59 13.18 -3.59
CA SER A 57 -2.39 13.70 -2.94
C SER A 57 -2.68 14.22 -1.52
N GLY A 58 -1.90 13.75 -0.53
CA GLY A 58 -2.06 14.12 0.88
C GLY A 58 -3.25 13.50 1.62
N TYR A 59 -3.98 12.56 0.98
CA TYR A 59 -5.12 11.89 1.60
C TYR A 59 -5.02 10.38 1.40
N ALA A 60 -4.54 9.69 2.41
CA ALA A 60 -4.23 8.27 2.39
C ALA A 60 -4.62 7.58 3.69
N CYS A 61 -4.77 6.25 3.62
CA CYS A 61 -4.96 5.44 4.80
C CYS A 61 -4.05 4.21 4.79
N TYR A 62 -3.88 3.64 5.97
CA TYR A 62 -3.22 2.37 6.19
C TYR A 62 -4.17 1.40 6.90
N ILE A 63 -4.29 0.20 6.39
CA ILE A 63 -5.13 -0.89 6.92
C ILE A 63 -4.19 -1.95 7.49
N PRO A 64 -3.97 -2.01 8.82
CA PRO A 64 -3.20 -3.08 9.44
C PRO A 64 -3.99 -4.39 9.42
N ILE A 65 -3.29 -5.52 9.17
CA ILE A 65 -3.93 -6.84 9.01
C ILE A 65 -3.35 -7.87 9.99
N SER A 66 -2.04 -8.01 10.02
CA SER A 66 -1.37 -9.10 10.75
C SER A 66 -0.22 -8.59 11.60
N HIS A 67 -0.32 -7.35 12.10
CA HIS A 67 0.68 -6.83 13.02
C HIS A 67 0.65 -7.60 14.33
N LYS A 68 1.83 -7.96 14.83
CA LYS A 68 2.04 -8.72 16.06
C LYS A 68 2.78 -7.85 17.07
N GLU A 69 2.46 -8.00 18.33
CA GLU A 69 3.27 -7.42 19.40
C GLU A 69 4.60 -8.18 19.49
N ASN A 70 5.68 -7.42 19.67
CA ASN A 70 6.95 -8.01 20.07
C ASN A 70 6.86 -8.31 21.57
N ASP A 71 6.20 -9.41 21.93
CA ASP A 71 6.32 -9.92 23.28
C ASP A 71 7.67 -10.61 23.40
N ASP A 72 8.53 -10.09 24.29
CA ASP A 72 9.72 -10.80 24.81
C ASP A 72 9.29 -12.00 25.69
N ASP A 73 8.19 -12.67 25.33
CA ASP A 73 7.75 -13.87 26.03
C ASP A 73 8.72 -15.01 25.75
N LEU A 74 9.17 -15.65 26.82
CA LEU A 74 10.13 -16.76 26.82
C LEU A 74 9.70 -17.95 25.94
N PHE A 75 8.45 -17.98 25.50
CA PHE A 75 7.83 -19.04 24.69
C PHE A 75 7.57 -18.62 23.22
N GLY A 76 7.89 -17.39 22.82
CA GLY A 76 7.81 -16.95 21.41
C GLY A 76 6.39 -16.89 20.85
N VAL A 77 5.36 -16.80 21.70
CA VAL A 77 3.96 -16.66 21.26
C VAL A 77 3.73 -15.22 20.84
N GLN A 78 3.72 -14.96 19.53
CA GLN A 78 3.39 -13.64 18.99
C GLN A 78 1.86 -13.45 19.00
N THR A 79 1.38 -12.49 19.79
CA THR A 79 -0.03 -12.09 19.81
C THR A 79 -0.32 -11.00 18.77
N LEU A 80 -1.47 -11.11 18.09
CA LEU A 80 -1.90 -10.06 17.17
C LEU A 80 -2.24 -8.79 17.94
N ILE A 81 -1.78 -7.64 17.44
CA ILE A 81 -2.17 -6.33 17.98
C ILE A 81 -3.69 -6.19 17.86
N PRO A 82 -4.40 -5.75 18.92
CA PRO A 82 -5.84 -5.53 18.85
C PRO A 82 -6.21 -4.41 17.86
N ASN A 83 -7.47 -4.39 17.44
CA ASN A 83 -8.00 -3.40 16.49
C ASN A 83 -7.35 -3.46 15.10
N GLN A 84 -7.39 -4.64 14.51
CA GLN A 84 -7.08 -4.89 13.10
C GLN A 84 -8.27 -5.60 12.46
N LEU A 85 -8.48 -5.36 11.15
CA LEU A 85 -9.46 -6.11 10.37
C LEU A 85 -8.86 -7.45 9.96
N SER A 86 -9.66 -8.52 9.97
CA SER A 86 -9.21 -9.81 9.47
C SER A 86 -9.10 -9.81 7.96
N ILE A 87 -8.24 -10.65 7.41
CA ILE A 87 -8.06 -10.78 5.95
C ILE A 87 -9.36 -11.22 5.27
N GLU A 88 -10.14 -12.09 5.89
CA GLU A 88 -11.43 -12.56 5.36
C GLU A 88 -12.43 -11.39 5.27
N THR A 89 -12.44 -10.53 6.28
CA THR A 89 -13.26 -9.31 6.27
C THR A 89 -12.85 -8.39 5.12
N LEU A 90 -11.54 -8.19 4.92
CA LEU A 90 -11.02 -7.35 3.85
C LEU A 90 -11.32 -7.94 2.47
N ILE A 91 -11.16 -9.24 2.26
CA ILE A 91 -11.53 -9.90 1.00
C ILE A 91 -13.02 -9.67 0.71
N THR A 92 -13.87 -9.78 1.72
CA THR A 92 -15.32 -9.61 1.55
C THR A 92 -15.70 -8.17 1.20
N VAL A 93 -15.06 -7.18 1.84
CA VAL A 93 -15.50 -5.77 1.78
C VAL A 93 -14.69 -4.95 0.77
N LEU A 94 -13.37 -5.13 0.72
CA LEU A 94 -12.47 -4.42 -0.20
C LEU A 94 -12.24 -5.17 -1.52
N GLY A 95 -12.38 -6.51 -1.52
CA GLY A 95 -12.23 -7.35 -2.70
C GLY A 95 -13.06 -6.88 -3.90
N PRO A 96 -14.35 -6.56 -3.74
CA PRO A 96 -15.18 -6.01 -4.83
C PRO A 96 -14.59 -4.76 -5.49
N VAL A 97 -13.94 -3.88 -4.74
CA VAL A 97 -13.25 -2.68 -5.28
C VAL A 97 -12.06 -3.07 -6.16
N PHE A 98 -11.30 -4.08 -5.72
CA PHE A 98 -10.13 -4.54 -6.48
C PHE A 98 -10.54 -5.31 -7.75
N GLU A 99 -11.70 -5.96 -7.76
CA GLU A 99 -12.26 -6.67 -8.91
C GLU A 99 -13.09 -5.78 -9.86
N ASP A 100 -13.36 -4.53 -9.49
CA ASP A 100 -14.14 -3.62 -10.31
C ASP A 100 -13.28 -3.03 -11.44
N GLU A 101 -13.64 -3.31 -12.70
CA GLU A 101 -12.95 -2.81 -13.88
C GLU A 101 -13.12 -1.30 -14.07
N SER A 102 -14.11 -0.68 -13.45
CA SER A 102 -14.34 0.77 -13.49
C SER A 102 -13.44 1.57 -12.54
N ILE A 103 -12.79 0.88 -11.61
CA ILE A 103 -11.86 1.47 -10.63
C ILE A 103 -10.43 1.16 -11.06
N LEU A 104 -9.65 2.19 -11.39
CA LEU A 104 -8.23 2.03 -11.70
C LEU A 104 -7.40 1.86 -10.42
N LYS A 105 -6.66 0.76 -10.30
CA LYS A 105 -5.65 0.55 -9.26
C LYS A 105 -4.30 1.00 -9.77
N ILE A 106 -3.61 1.85 -9.02
CA ILE A 106 -2.32 2.43 -9.40
C ILE A 106 -1.26 1.98 -8.40
N GLY A 107 -0.16 1.43 -8.86
CA GLY A 107 0.95 1.03 -8.00
C GLY A 107 2.31 1.38 -8.60
N GLN A 108 3.35 1.25 -7.80
CA GLN A 108 4.74 1.40 -8.21
C GLN A 108 5.43 0.04 -8.16
N ASN A 109 5.84 -0.53 -9.30
CA ASN A 109 6.29 -1.93 -9.40
C ASN A 109 5.19 -2.90 -8.91
N ILE A 110 3.97 -2.61 -9.29
CA ILE A 110 2.74 -3.25 -8.79
C ILE A 110 2.73 -4.78 -8.92
N LYS A 111 3.62 -5.34 -9.76
CA LYS A 111 3.74 -6.79 -9.93
C LYS A 111 3.99 -7.53 -8.60
N TYR A 112 4.76 -6.94 -7.69
CA TYR A 112 4.98 -7.49 -6.36
C TYR A 112 3.67 -7.51 -5.57
N ASP A 113 2.99 -6.36 -5.49
CA ASP A 113 1.72 -6.20 -4.77
C ASP A 113 0.63 -7.13 -5.29
N LEU A 114 0.52 -7.27 -6.61
CA LEU A 114 -0.43 -8.18 -7.25
C LEU A 114 -0.21 -9.65 -6.84
N LYS A 115 1.04 -10.08 -6.71
CA LYS A 115 1.35 -11.43 -6.22
C LYS A 115 0.95 -11.60 -4.75
N ILE A 116 1.33 -10.65 -3.89
CA ILE A 116 0.98 -10.66 -2.47
C ILE A 116 -0.53 -10.68 -2.28
N LEU A 117 -1.24 -9.78 -2.95
CA LEU A 117 -2.69 -9.70 -2.88
C LEU A 117 -3.36 -10.98 -3.41
N THR A 118 -2.85 -11.56 -4.51
CA THR A 118 -3.38 -12.82 -5.04
C THR A 118 -3.18 -13.98 -4.06
N MET A 119 -2.01 -14.08 -3.43
CA MET A 119 -1.74 -15.10 -2.42
C MET A 119 -2.61 -14.91 -1.17
N ALA A 120 -2.93 -13.68 -0.82
CA ALA A 120 -3.84 -13.34 0.27
C ALA A 120 -5.33 -13.60 -0.07
N GLY A 121 -5.67 -13.92 -1.33
CA GLY A 121 -7.02 -14.25 -1.77
C GLY A 121 -7.75 -13.12 -2.50
N PHE A 122 -7.11 -12.00 -2.80
CA PHE A 122 -7.67 -10.94 -3.63
C PHE A 122 -7.48 -11.24 -5.12
N LYS A 123 -8.41 -10.74 -5.92
CA LYS A 123 -8.26 -10.60 -7.36
C LYS A 123 -8.21 -9.12 -7.70
N VAL A 124 -7.21 -8.69 -8.48
CA VAL A 124 -7.01 -7.30 -8.87
C VAL A 124 -7.07 -7.19 -10.38
N VAL A 125 -7.93 -6.33 -10.88
CA VAL A 125 -8.08 -6.02 -12.31
C VAL A 125 -7.97 -4.52 -12.54
N ALA A 126 -7.85 -4.09 -13.79
CA ALA A 126 -7.74 -2.67 -14.19
C ALA A 126 -6.67 -1.92 -13.37
N PHE A 127 -5.40 -2.21 -13.62
CA PHE A 127 -4.29 -1.60 -12.89
C PHE A 127 -3.25 -0.98 -13.84
N ASP A 128 -2.57 0.06 -13.34
CA ASP A 128 -1.42 0.71 -13.96
C ASP A 128 -0.20 0.67 -13.04
N ASP A 129 0.98 0.61 -13.64
CA ASP A 129 2.28 0.61 -12.97
C ASP A 129 3.06 1.89 -13.30
N THR A 130 3.24 2.76 -12.32
CA THR A 130 3.95 4.04 -12.52
C THR A 130 5.43 3.85 -12.88
N MET A 131 6.07 2.77 -12.42
CA MET A 131 7.45 2.44 -12.81
C MET A 131 7.51 2.06 -14.30
N LEU A 132 6.60 1.20 -14.76
CA LEU A 132 6.56 0.76 -16.16
C LEU A 132 6.16 1.88 -17.10
N LEU A 133 5.19 2.73 -16.70
CA LEU A 133 4.82 3.93 -17.46
C LEU A 133 6.01 4.88 -17.62
N SER A 134 6.74 5.15 -16.53
CA SER A 134 7.94 5.96 -16.58
C SER A 134 9.03 5.33 -17.47
N TYR A 135 9.19 4.01 -17.39
CA TYR A 135 10.16 3.29 -18.22
C TYR A 135 9.80 3.37 -19.71
N ALA A 136 8.53 3.21 -20.05
CA ALA A 136 8.07 3.29 -21.44
C ALA A 136 8.26 4.69 -22.04
N LEU A 137 8.04 5.74 -21.24
CA LEU A 137 8.15 7.13 -21.69
C LEU A 137 9.60 7.64 -21.70
N ASN A 138 10.46 7.17 -20.81
CA ASN A 138 11.76 7.77 -20.51
C ASN A 138 12.88 6.72 -20.37
N ALA A 139 12.83 5.63 -21.13
CA ALA A 139 13.83 4.57 -21.07
C ALA A 139 15.26 5.11 -21.21
N GLY A 140 16.13 4.76 -20.27
CA GLY A 140 17.53 5.16 -20.29
C GLY A 140 17.83 6.61 -19.88
N LEU A 141 16.83 7.43 -19.55
CA LEU A 141 17.05 8.84 -19.18
C LEU A 141 17.29 9.04 -17.67
N HIS A 142 16.75 8.18 -16.84
CA HIS A 142 16.89 8.26 -15.36
C HIS A 142 16.48 6.96 -14.68
N ASN A 143 16.70 6.87 -13.37
CA ASN A 143 16.18 5.78 -12.55
C ASN A 143 14.64 5.91 -12.41
N HIS A 144 13.94 4.78 -12.42
CA HIS A 144 12.48 4.69 -12.35
C HIS A 144 11.97 4.24 -10.97
N SER A 145 12.82 4.30 -9.92
CA SER A 145 12.37 4.06 -8.53
C SER A 145 11.40 5.13 -8.07
N LEU A 146 10.55 4.82 -7.10
CA LEU A 146 9.59 5.75 -6.52
C LEU A 146 10.28 7.03 -6.02
N ASP A 147 11.41 6.91 -5.32
CA ASP A 147 12.18 8.04 -4.82
C ASP A 147 12.63 8.97 -5.95
N SER A 148 13.22 8.39 -7.01
CA SER A 148 13.68 9.15 -8.17
C SER A 148 12.54 9.86 -8.90
N LEU A 149 11.39 9.20 -9.04
CA LEU A 149 10.21 9.78 -9.68
C LEU A 149 9.58 10.87 -8.82
N SER A 150 9.49 10.67 -7.51
CA SER A 150 8.99 11.67 -6.54
C SER A 150 9.85 12.93 -6.55
N GLU A 151 11.16 12.80 -6.48
CA GLU A 151 12.07 13.96 -6.55
C GLU A 151 11.93 14.68 -7.89
N ARG A 152 11.92 13.93 -8.99
CA ARG A 152 11.92 14.50 -10.34
C ARG A 152 10.63 15.20 -10.72
N TYR A 153 9.49 14.58 -10.46
CA TYR A 153 8.20 15.06 -10.95
C TYR A 153 7.39 15.81 -9.92
N LEU A 154 7.60 15.54 -8.62
CA LEU A 154 6.85 16.14 -7.53
C LEU A 154 7.68 17.08 -6.68
N ASN A 155 9.01 17.16 -6.92
CA ASN A 155 9.96 17.88 -6.06
C ASN A 155 9.81 17.48 -4.58
N HIS A 156 9.49 16.19 -4.36
CA HIS A 156 9.29 15.60 -3.04
C HIS A 156 10.35 14.55 -2.77
N LYS A 157 11.08 14.72 -1.68
CA LYS A 157 12.07 13.74 -1.23
C LYS A 157 11.41 12.81 -0.21
N PRO A 158 11.22 11.52 -0.53
CA PRO A 158 10.70 10.54 0.42
C PRO A 158 11.61 10.36 1.64
N ILE A 159 11.03 9.91 2.75
CA ILE A 159 11.80 9.53 3.93
C ILE A 159 12.54 8.22 3.62
N PRO A 160 13.88 8.17 3.72
CA PRO A 160 14.62 6.94 3.44
C PRO A 160 14.18 5.82 4.39
N ILE A 161 13.96 4.62 3.87
CA ILE A 161 13.52 3.46 4.67
C ILE A 161 14.44 3.20 5.87
N LYS A 162 15.76 3.46 5.74
CA LYS A 162 16.73 3.31 6.82
C LYS A 162 16.49 4.25 8.01
N GLU A 163 15.84 5.39 7.79
CA GLU A 163 15.46 6.31 8.87
C GLU A 163 14.23 5.81 9.64
N LEU A 164 13.38 5.02 8.99
CA LEU A 164 12.15 4.47 9.58
C LEU A 164 12.41 3.19 10.38
N ILE A 165 13.23 2.28 9.84
CA ILE A 165 13.47 0.95 10.46
C ILE A 165 14.81 0.86 11.19
N GLY A 166 15.62 1.94 11.17
CA GLY A 166 16.99 1.92 11.67
C GLY A 166 17.95 1.17 10.76
N ALA A 167 19.25 1.23 11.08
CA ALA A 167 20.23 0.35 10.45
C ALA A 167 19.99 -1.06 10.98
N GLY A 168 19.30 -1.89 10.21
CA GLY A 168 19.03 -3.28 10.58
C GLY A 168 20.33 -3.96 11.01
N ALA A 169 20.30 -4.60 12.15
CA ALA A 169 21.35 -5.56 12.49
C ALA A 169 21.29 -6.65 11.42
N GLY A 170 22.36 -6.77 10.62
CA GLY A 170 22.55 -7.80 9.63
C GLY A 170 22.68 -9.19 10.25
#